data_5cb3f2c97da1e50e99c929753c7722ff
#
_entry.id   5cb3f2c97da1e50e99c929753c7722ff
#
_cell.length_a   1.000
_cell.length_b   1.000
_cell.length_c   1.000
_cell.angle_alpha   90.00
_cell.angle_beta   90.00
_cell.angle_gamma   90.00
#
_symmetry.space_group_name_H-M   'P 1'
#
loop_
_entity.id
_entity.type
_entity.pdbx_description
1 polymer ?
#
loop_
_entity_poly.entity_id
_entity_poly.type
_entity_poly.pdbx_seq_one_letter_code
_entity_poly.pdbx_strand_id
1 'polypeptide(L)'
;LEPYRMFTSRAEYRLMLRYSNTDERLIGVAEKHSLLSDDALSRARKRLDQKQTILNNFNTSISPAGLPNNIKINQPIPAKTVLKRPECSIFDFPDTFLSLSGELPMWSANELLLDVEAEIKYEGYIKRHINDLEKQKKNESLKISNKLDYGVLIGLSNEAIEKLSFVRPETLGQAMRVSGVT
;
A
#
# COMPACT_ATOMS: atom_id res chain seq x y z
N LEU A 1 -7.65 -32.67 -0.51
CA LEU A 1 -7.71 -31.34 0.14
C LEU A 1 -7.14 -30.33 -0.84
N GLU A 2 -7.98 -29.42 -1.33
CA GLU A 2 -7.53 -28.34 -2.20
C GLU A 2 -6.78 -27.29 -1.34
N PRO A 3 -5.59 -26.81 -1.76
CA PRO A 3 -4.86 -25.79 -1.01
C PRO A 3 -5.66 -24.49 -1.00
N TYR A 4 -5.54 -23.73 0.08
CA TYR A 4 -6.16 -22.42 0.19
C TYR A 4 -5.69 -21.50 -0.93
N ARG A 5 -6.63 -20.95 -1.70
CA ARG A 5 -6.35 -19.98 -2.76
C ARG A 5 -6.77 -18.58 -2.33
N MET A 6 -5.86 -17.64 -2.38
CA MET A 6 -6.18 -16.23 -2.19
C MET A 6 -6.71 -15.65 -3.50
N PHE A 7 -8.02 -15.54 -3.63
CA PHE A 7 -8.63 -14.85 -4.77
C PHE A 7 -8.50 -13.34 -4.62
N THR A 8 -8.29 -12.64 -5.73
CA THR A 8 -8.21 -11.17 -5.75
C THR A 8 -9.47 -10.49 -5.20
N SER A 9 -10.64 -11.13 -5.34
CA SER A 9 -11.92 -10.66 -4.78
C SER A 9 -11.99 -10.71 -3.25
N ARG A 10 -11.12 -11.49 -2.60
CA ARG A 10 -11.04 -11.61 -1.13
C ARG A 10 -9.88 -10.84 -0.52
N ALA A 11 -9.01 -10.28 -1.33
CA ALA A 11 -7.87 -9.51 -0.88
C ALA A 11 -8.23 -8.02 -0.86
N GLU A 12 -8.80 -7.55 0.24
CA GLU A 12 -8.89 -6.10 0.50
C GLU A 12 -7.48 -5.50 0.55
N TYR A 13 -7.34 -4.28 0.05
CA TYR A 13 -6.08 -3.52 0.09
C TYR A 13 -4.88 -4.26 -0.52
N ARG A 14 -5.09 -5.07 -1.58
CA ARG A 14 -4.07 -5.91 -2.22
C ARG A 14 -2.81 -5.15 -2.65
N LEU A 15 -2.93 -3.84 -2.95
CA LEU A 15 -1.77 -3.00 -3.27
C LEU A 15 -0.82 -2.78 -2.09
N MET A 16 -1.31 -2.97 -0.86
CA MET A 16 -0.51 -2.90 0.37
C MET A 16 0.05 -4.26 0.77
N LEU A 17 -0.47 -5.35 0.21
CA LEU A 17 -0.11 -6.73 0.57
C LEU A 17 0.63 -7.42 -0.58
N ARG A 18 1.58 -6.72 -1.20
CA ARG A 18 2.42 -7.30 -2.26
C ARG A 18 3.53 -8.16 -1.65
N TYR A 19 3.97 -9.18 -2.39
CA TYR A 19 5.16 -9.95 -1.99
C TYR A 19 6.42 -9.08 -2.00
N SER A 20 6.51 -8.13 -2.93
CA SER A 20 7.65 -7.24 -3.09
C SER A 20 7.89 -6.30 -1.90
N ASN A 21 6.84 -5.95 -1.14
CA ASN A 21 6.94 -5.12 0.06
C ASN A 21 6.92 -5.93 1.37
N THR A 22 7.14 -7.23 1.31
CA THR A 22 7.12 -8.10 2.50
C THR A 22 8.18 -7.72 3.51
N ASP A 23 9.40 -7.41 3.05
CA ASP A 23 10.51 -7.00 3.93
C ASP A 23 10.12 -5.75 4.72
N GLU A 24 9.58 -4.73 4.06
CA GLU A 24 9.16 -3.48 4.67
C GLU A 24 8.09 -3.66 5.76
N ARG A 25 7.11 -4.55 5.49
CA ARG A 25 6.00 -4.80 6.43
C ARG A 25 6.39 -5.69 7.61
N LEU A 26 7.29 -6.65 7.41
CA LEU A 26 7.51 -7.73 8.36
C LEU A 26 8.88 -7.68 9.06
N ILE A 27 9.84 -6.87 8.61
CA ILE A 27 11.18 -6.82 9.21
C ILE A 27 11.14 -6.52 10.72
N GLY A 28 10.32 -5.57 11.15
CA GLY A 28 10.19 -5.23 12.57
C GLY A 28 9.60 -6.38 13.42
N VAL A 29 8.70 -7.18 12.83
CA VAL A 29 8.15 -8.37 13.50
C VAL A 29 9.20 -9.47 13.54
N ALA A 30 9.93 -9.67 12.43
CA ALA A 30 10.98 -10.66 12.33
C ALA A 30 12.10 -10.40 13.34
N GLU A 31 12.52 -9.15 13.52
CA GLU A 31 13.49 -8.76 14.55
C GLU A 31 12.99 -9.02 15.95
N LYS A 32 11.79 -8.53 16.27
CA LYS A 32 11.19 -8.66 17.60
C LYS A 32 11.09 -10.11 18.06
N HIS A 33 10.84 -11.03 17.14
CA HIS A 33 10.61 -12.44 17.41
C HIS A 33 11.76 -13.36 16.99
N SER A 34 12.91 -12.80 16.58
CA SER A 34 14.10 -13.55 16.13
C SER A 34 13.78 -14.59 15.07
N LEU A 35 12.95 -14.24 14.09
CA LEU A 35 12.48 -15.15 13.03
C LEU A 35 13.48 -15.32 11.88
N LEU A 36 14.48 -14.43 11.77
CA LEU A 36 15.49 -14.44 10.73
C LEU A 36 16.88 -14.42 11.36
N SER A 37 17.87 -14.98 10.64
CA SER A 37 19.28 -14.85 11.00
C SER A 37 19.74 -13.38 10.84
N ASP A 38 20.81 -13.02 11.58
CA ASP A 38 21.40 -11.67 11.50
C ASP A 38 21.82 -11.29 10.07
N ASP A 39 22.32 -12.27 9.31
CA ASP A 39 22.70 -12.08 7.91
C ASP A 39 21.47 -11.82 7.02
N ALA A 40 20.37 -12.54 7.22
CA ALA A 40 19.12 -12.29 6.49
C ALA A 40 18.51 -10.92 6.83
N LEU A 41 18.53 -10.52 8.10
CA LEU A 41 18.10 -9.20 8.55
C LEU A 41 18.97 -8.09 7.94
N SER A 42 20.29 -8.29 7.92
CA SER A 42 21.22 -7.33 7.31
C SER A 42 20.95 -7.14 5.82
N ARG A 43 20.71 -8.23 5.07
CA ARG A 43 20.34 -8.13 3.64
C ARG A 43 19.01 -7.41 3.43
N ALA A 44 18.00 -7.73 4.23
CA ALA A 44 16.69 -7.07 4.13
C ALA A 44 16.79 -5.56 4.41
N ARG A 45 17.55 -5.15 5.45
CA ARG A 45 17.78 -3.75 5.75
C ARG A 45 18.49 -3.02 4.61
N LYS A 46 19.58 -3.59 4.08
CA LYS A 46 20.30 -3.02 2.94
C LYS A 46 19.38 -2.80 1.74
N ARG A 47 18.50 -3.77 1.46
CA ARG A 47 17.52 -3.65 0.37
C ARG A 47 16.52 -2.52 0.62
N LEU A 48 16.04 -2.36 1.85
CA LEU A 48 15.13 -1.25 2.22
C LEU A 48 15.82 0.10 2.14
N ASP A 49 17.07 0.22 2.59
CA ASP A 49 17.86 1.46 2.49
C ASP A 49 18.09 1.87 1.03
N GLN A 50 18.39 0.90 0.15
CA GLN A 50 18.49 1.15 -1.29
C GLN A 50 17.16 1.61 -1.89
N LYS A 51 16.05 0.93 -1.54
CA LYS A 51 14.70 1.34 -1.95
C LYS A 51 14.43 2.80 -1.58
N GLN A 52 14.71 3.16 -0.33
CA GLN A 52 14.49 4.53 0.15
C GLN A 52 15.37 5.55 -0.58
N THR A 53 16.60 5.19 -0.88
CA THR A 53 17.52 6.05 -1.66
C THR A 53 16.96 6.31 -3.07
N ILE A 54 16.49 5.27 -3.75
CA ILE A 54 15.89 5.41 -5.08
C ILE A 54 14.62 6.28 -5.01
N LEU A 55 13.72 6.03 -4.05
CA LEU A 55 12.51 6.85 -3.86
C LEU A 55 12.85 8.32 -3.63
N ASN A 56 13.91 8.62 -2.85
CA ASN A 56 14.37 9.98 -2.63
C ASN A 56 14.91 10.62 -3.93
N ASN A 57 15.64 9.87 -4.74
CA ASN A 57 16.13 10.37 -6.03
C ASN A 57 14.96 10.75 -6.94
N PHE A 58 13.88 9.96 -6.97
CA PHE A 58 12.69 10.28 -7.76
C PHE A 58 11.92 11.53 -7.29
N ASN A 59 12.18 12.04 -6.08
CA ASN A 59 11.68 13.34 -5.65
C ASN A 59 12.46 14.52 -6.24
N THR A 60 13.66 14.29 -6.78
CA THR A 60 14.45 15.33 -7.46
C THR A 60 13.94 15.60 -8.88
N SER A 61 14.28 16.77 -9.41
CA SER A 61 13.87 17.14 -10.77
C SER A 61 14.75 16.48 -11.82
N ILE A 62 14.16 16.02 -12.91
CA ILE A 62 14.85 15.54 -14.09
C ILE A 62 14.66 16.53 -15.25
N SER A 63 15.73 16.78 -16.00
CA SER A 63 15.69 17.62 -17.20
C SER A 63 15.30 16.83 -18.44
N PRO A 64 14.81 17.49 -19.52
CA PRO A 64 14.48 16.81 -20.79
C PRO A 64 15.63 15.98 -21.36
N ALA A 65 16.87 16.44 -21.19
CA ALA A 65 18.07 15.76 -21.72
C ALA A 65 18.38 14.42 -20.98
N GLY A 66 17.80 14.21 -19.81
CA GLY A 66 17.99 12.98 -19.01
C GLY A 66 16.98 11.86 -19.34
N LEU A 67 16.10 12.07 -20.32
CA LEU A 67 15.05 11.13 -20.68
C LEU A 67 15.17 10.66 -22.12
N PRO A 68 14.69 9.45 -22.46
CA PRO A 68 14.59 8.99 -23.84
C PRO A 68 13.71 9.92 -24.70
N ASN A 69 13.98 9.99 -26.00
CA ASN A 69 13.31 10.90 -26.95
C ASN A 69 11.78 10.71 -27.05
N ASN A 70 11.25 9.56 -26.66
CA ASN A 70 9.82 9.26 -26.63
C ASN A 70 9.11 9.91 -25.43
N ILE A 71 9.85 10.33 -24.40
CA ILE A 71 9.30 10.96 -23.18
C ILE A 71 9.55 12.47 -23.24
N LYS A 72 8.52 13.23 -23.60
CA LYS A 72 8.64 14.69 -23.78
C LYS A 72 8.24 15.42 -22.51
N ILE A 73 9.15 16.25 -22.00
CA ILE A 73 8.89 17.26 -20.96
C ILE A 73 9.46 18.60 -21.46
N ASN A 74 8.76 19.70 -21.15
CA ASN A 74 9.13 21.04 -21.63
C ASN A 74 10.05 21.78 -20.65
N GLN A 75 10.06 21.35 -19.41
CA GLN A 75 10.83 21.95 -18.32
C GLN A 75 11.21 20.90 -17.27
N PRO A 76 12.22 21.14 -16.43
CA PRO A 76 12.55 20.24 -15.35
C PRO A 76 11.35 20.03 -14.41
N ILE A 77 11.00 18.78 -14.14
CA ILE A 77 9.91 18.38 -13.24
C ILE A 77 10.37 17.22 -12.37
N PRO A 78 9.75 16.97 -11.19
CA PRO A 78 10.09 15.83 -10.36
C PRO A 78 10.01 14.51 -11.15
N ALA A 79 11.06 13.70 -11.07
CA ALA A 79 11.17 12.45 -11.83
C ALA A 79 9.96 11.52 -11.56
N LYS A 80 9.45 11.49 -10.31
CA LYS A 80 8.23 10.75 -9.96
C LYS A 80 7.00 11.15 -10.77
N THR A 81 6.90 12.43 -11.17
CA THR A 81 5.76 12.91 -11.99
C THR A 81 5.86 12.36 -13.41
N VAL A 82 7.08 12.18 -13.93
CA VAL A 82 7.32 11.54 -15.22
C VAL A 82 7.00 10.05 -15.12
N LEU A 83 7.52 9.36 -14.11
CA LEU A 83 7.32 7.92 -13.94
C LEU A 83 5.84 7.52 -13.75
N LYS A 84 4.99 8.44 -13.25
CA LYS A 84 3.54 8.19 -13.13
C LYS A 84 2.81 8.09 -14.47
N ARG A 85 3.44 8.48 -15.58
CA ARG A 85 2.83 8.34 -16.91
C ARG A 85 2.79 6.86 -17.31
N PRO A 86 1.70 6.39 -17.95
CA PRO A 86 1.57 4.98 -18.35
C PRO A 86 2.66 4.48 -19.28
N GLU A 87 3.14 5.38 -20.18
CA GLU A 87 4.17 5.10 -21.17
C GLU A 87 5.59 5.04 -20.62
N CYS A 88 5.80 5.44 -19.35
CA CYS A 88 7.12 5.49 -18.74
C CYS A 88 7.37 4.26 -17.86
N SER A 89 8.58 3.72 -17.92
CA SER A 89 9.09 2.70 -17.01
C SER A 89 10.24 3.26 -16.19
N ILE A 90 10.51 2.66 -15.04
CA ILE A 90 11.66 3.02 -14.20
C ILE A 90 12.99 2.84 -14.96
N PHE A 91 13.05 1.90 -15.89
CA PHE A 91 14.22 1.62 -16.71
C PHE A 91 14.50 2.69 -17.79
N ASP A 92 13.59 3.63 -17.99
CA ASP A 92 13.79 4.79 -18.88
C ASP A 92 14.63 5.90 -18.22
N PHE A 93 14.92 5.79 -16.92
CA PHE A 93 15.63 6.80 -16.16
C PHE A 93 17.13 6.52 -16.12
N PRO A 94 17.98 7.58 -16.05
CA PRO A 94 19.42 7.42 -15.92
C PRO A 94 19.84 6.64 -14.67
N ASP A 95 20.96 5.94 -14.73
CA ASP A 95 21.53 5.17 -13.61
C ASP A 95 21.73 6.01 -12.36
N THR A 96 21.94 7.32 -12.48
CA THR A 96 22.03 8.25 -11.36
C THR A 96 20.76 8.30 -10.48
N PHE A 97 19.60 8.01 -11.06
CA PHE A 97 18.34 7.91 -10.33
C PHE A 97 18.17 6.53 -9.70
N LEU A 98 18.70 5.51 -10.33
CA LEU A 98 18.51 4.12 -9.91
C LEU A 98 19.40 3.74 -8.72
N SER A 99 20.59 4.36 -8.60
CA SER A 99 21.54 4.24 -7.46
C SER A 99 21.68 2.82 -6.91
N LEU A 100 21.71 1.83 -7.83
CA LEU A 100 21.92 0.44 -7.45
C LEU A 100 23.37 0.28 -7.03
N SER A 101 23.63 0.00 -5.77
CA SER A 101 24.93 -0.48 -5.35
C SER A 101 25.11 -1.88 -5.91
N GLY A 102 26.28 -2.16 -6.51
CA GLY A 102 26.59 -3.45 -7.16
C GLY A 102 26.57 -4.69 -6.22
N GLU A 103 26.05 -4.54 -5.01
CA GLU A 103 25.95 -5.59 -3.98
C GLU A 103 24.72 -6.49 -4.14
N LEU A 104 23.71 -6.07 -4.93
CA LEU A 104 22.52 -6.89 -5.17
C LEU A 104 22.68 -7.75 -6.44
N PRO A 105 22.27 -9.01 -6.40
CA PRO A 105 22.13 -9.80 -7.63
C PRO A 105 21.18 -9.09 -8.61
N MET A 106 21.45 -9.19 -9.92
CA MET A 106 20.69 -8.48 -10.96
C MET A 106 19.16 -8.72 -10.87
N TRP A 107 18.75 -9.96 -10.58
CA TRP A 107 17.32 -10.27 -10.41
C TRP A 107 16.69 -9.52 -9.24
N SER A 108 17.40 -9.41 -8.11
CA SER A 108 16.94 -8.68 -6.91
C SER A 108 16.92 -7.17 -7.14
N ALA A 109 17.89 -6.66 -7.90
CA ALA A 109 17.93 -5.26 -8.32
C ALA A 109 16.73 -4.89 -9.20
N ASN A 110 16.43 -5.72 -10.21
CA ASN A 110 15.27 -5.50 -11.07
C ASN A 110 13.95 -5.58 -10.32
N GLU A 111 13.80 -6.55 -9.39
CA GLU A 111 12.60 -6.61 -8.54
C GLU A 111 12.45 -5.39 -7.67
N LEU A 112 13.54 -4.86 -7.11
CA LEU A 112 13.53 -3.65 -6.30
C LEU A 112 13.07 -2.45 -7.13
N LEU A 113 13.60 -2.28 -8.34
CA LEU A 113 13.19 -1.20 -9.24
C LEU A 113 11.72 -1.31 -9.60
N LEU A 114 11.22 -2.48 -9.94
CA LEU A 114 9.80 -2.70 -10.24
C LEU A 114 8.90 -2.43 -9.02
N ASP A 115 9.37 -2.71 -7.81
CA ASP A 115 8.63 -2.38 -6.58
C ASP A 115 8.57 -0.86 -6.36
N VAL A 116 9.67 -0.14 -6.58
CA VAL A 116 9.71 1.33 -6.54
C VAL A 116 8.78 1.93 -7.60
N GLU A 117 8.80 1.42 -8.83
CA GLU A 117 7.88 1.86 -9.89
C GLU A 117 6.42 1.68 -9.48
N ALA A 118 6.07 0.51 -8.96
CA ALA A 118 4.73 0.21 -8.48
C ALA A 118 4.31 1.17 -7.35
N GLU A 119 5.20 1.44 -6.40
CA GLU A 119 4.93 2.34 -5.29
C GLU A 119 4.65 3.77 -5.76
N ILE A 120 5.47 4.29 -6.68
CA ILE A 120 5.29 5.64 -7.23
C ILE A 120 4.01 5.73 -8.07
N LYS A 121 3.75 4.75 -8.95
CA LYS A 121 2.55 4.74 -9.80
C LYS A 121 1.26 4.58 -9.01
N TYR A 122 1.28 3.78 -7.94
CA TYR A 122 0.10 3.51 -7.11
C TYR A 122 0.01 4.39 -5.86
N GLU A 123 0.91 5.36 -5.66
CA GLU A 123 0.95 6.24 -4.47
C GLU A 123 -0.44 6.81 -4.10
N GLY A 124 -1.19 7.30 -5.08
CA GLY A 124 -2.52 7.89 -4.84
C GLY A 124 -3.56 6.86 -4.38
N TYR A 125 -3.47 5.62 -4.83
CA TYR A 125 -4.34 4.53 -4.39
C TYR A 125 -3.96 4.04 -3.00
N ILE A 126 -2.66 3.89 -2.75
CA ILE A 126 -2.14 3.47 -1.44
C ILE A 126 -2.54 4.49 -0.37
N LYS A 127 -2.40 5.79 -0.65
CA LYS A 127 -2.80 6.86 0.28
C LYS A 127 -4.30 6.83 0.59
N ARG A 128 -5.15 6.57 -0.40
CA ARG A 128 -6.59 6.39 -0.18
C ARG A 128 -6.87 5.20 0.73
N HIS A 129 -6.25 4.05 0.45
CA HIS A 129 -6.43 2.85 1.27
C HIS A 129 -5.97 3.05 2.71
N ILE A 130 -4.87 3.78 2.95
CA ILE A 130 -4.40 4.12 4.31
C ILE A 130 -5.46 4.96 5.03
N ASN A 131 -5.99 6.00 4.38
CA ASN A 131 -7.04 6.84 4.95
C ASN A 131 -8.32 6.03 5.27
N ASP A 132 -8.68 5.08 4.42
CA ASP A 132 -9.84 4.22 4.65
C ASP A 132 -9.62 3.28 5.84
N LEU A 133 -8.42 2.71 5.96
CA LEU A 133 -8.03 1.89 7.12
C LEU A 133 -8.05 2.69 8.43
N GLU A 134 -7.60 3.94 8.40
CA GLU A 134 -7.66 4.82 9.58
C GLU A 134 -9.11 5.12 9.99
N LYS A 135 -9.99 5.38 9.01
CA LYS A 135 -11.43 5.55 9.27
C LYS A 135 -12.05 4.27 9.85
N GLN A 136 -11.71 3.10 9.29
CA GLN A 136 -12.18 1.82 9.81
C GLN A 136 -11.73 1.60 11.26
N LYS A 137 -10.44 1.81 11.57
CA LYS A 137 -9.93 1.73 12.94
C LYS A 137 -10.65 2.67 13.90
N LYS A 138 -10.94 3.90 13.45
CA LYS A 138 -11.74 4.85 14.24
C LYS A 138 -13.14 4.33 14.49
N ASN A 139 -13.81 3.81 13.47
CA ASN A 139 -15.16 3.26 13.60
C ASN A 139 -15.19 2.02 14.53
N GLU A 140 -14.14 1.17 14.50
CA GLU A 140 -13.99 0.04 15.40
C GLU A 140 -13.88 0.47 16.89
N SER A 141 -13.34 1.66 17.15
CA SER A 141 -13.22 2.19 18.52
C SER A 141 -14.48 2.87 19.01
N LEU A 142 -15.41 3.26 18.14
CA LEU A 142 -16.67 3.94 18.51
C LEU A 142 -17.68 2.93 19.00
N LYS A 143 -17.96 2.99 20.30
CA LYS A 143 -18.95 2.11 20.95
C LYS A 143 -20.37 2.58 20.68
N ILE A 144 -21.26 1.62 20.45
CA ILE A 144 -22.71 1.83 20.34
C ILE A 144 -23.32 1.42 21.69
N SER A 145 -24.19 2.26 22.23
CA SER A 145 -24.89 1.92 23.48
C SER A 145 -25.82 0.72 23.27
N ASN A 146 -25.76 -0.26 24.16
CA ASN A 146 -26.66 -1.41 24.14
C ASN A 146 -28.14 -1.03 24.34
N LYS A 147 -28.40 0.20 24.82
CA LYS A 147 -29.75 0.75 25.01
C LYS A 147 -30.24 1.54 23.82
N LEU A 148 -29.47 1.64 22.73
CA LEU A 148 -29.85 2.40 21.55
C LEU A 148 -31.05 1.74 20.88
N ASP A 149 -32.09 2.54 20.64
CA ASP A 149 -33.23 2.16 19.82
C ASP A 149 -32.95 2.59 18.36
N TYR A 150 -32.75 1.62 17.50
CA TYR A 150 -32.46 1.89 16.08
C TYR A 150 -33.68 2.44 15.33
N GLY A 151 -34.90 2.22 15.83
CA GLY A 151 -36.13 2.71 15.24
C GLY A 151 -36.30 4.22 15.30
N VAL A 152 -35.62 4.91 16.22
CA VAL A 152 -35.68 6.39 16.34
C VAL A 152 -34.63 7.09 15.48
N LEU A 153 -33.72 6.36 14.84
CA LEU A 153 -32.66 6.92 14.01
C LEU A 153 -33.20 7.29 12.63
N ILE A 154 -33.11 8.58 12.29
CA ILE A 154 -33.53 9.07 10.97
C ILE A 154 -32.48 8.63 9.93
N GLY A 155 -32.96 8.08 8.82
CA GLY A 155 -32.10 7.72 7.67
C GLY A 155 -31.72 6.24 7.57
N LEU A 156 -32.11 5.41 8.53
CA LEU A 156 -31.97 3.96 8.41
C LEU A 156 -33.18 3.37 7.65
N SER A 157 -32.90 2.40 6.77
CA SER A 157 -33.96 1.61 6.15
C SER A 157 -34.61 0.65 7.16
N ASN A 158 -35.85 0.21 6.91
CA ASN A 158 -36.53 -0.77 7.78
C ASN A 158 -35.73 -2.07 7.90
N GLU A 159 -35.08 -2.53 6.83
CA GLU A 159 -34.20 -3.69 6.82
C GLU A 159 -32.98 -3.49 7.72
N ALA A 160 -32.35 -2.31 7.67
CA ALA A 160 -31.21 -1.98 8.51
C ALA A 160 -31.60 -1.91 9.99
N ILE A 161 -32.76 -1.33 10.31
CA ILE A 161 -33.31 -1.28 11.67
C ILE A 161 -33.53 -2.69 12.23
N GLU A 162 -34.18 -3.56 11.46
CA GLU A 162 -34.43 -4.94 11.86
C GLU A 162 -33.13 -5.70 12.14
N LYS A 163 -32.18 -5.65 11.18
CA LYS A 163 -30.89 -6.35 11.29
C LYS A 163 -30.03 -5.82 12.45
N LEU A 164 -29.93 -4.50 12.62
CA LEU A 164 -29.17 -3.92 13.71
C LEU A 164 -29.82 -4.21 15.09
N SER A 165 -31.14 -4.23 15.14
CA SER A 165 -31.88 -4.59 16.36
C SER A 165 -31.66 -6.05 16.74
N PHE A 166 -31.52 -6.94 15.74
CA PHE A 166 -31.24 -8.35 15.96
C PHE A 166 -29.78 -8.62 16.34
N VAL A 167 -28.82 -8.04 15.61
CA VAL A 167 -27.38 -8.29 15.81
C VAL A 167 -26.83 -7.57 17.05
N ARG A 168 -27.38 -6.39 17.39
CA ARG A 168 -26.93 -5.55 18.52
C ARG A 168 -25.42 -5.32 18.53
N PRO A 169 -24.85 -4.71 17.48
CA PRO A 169 -23.40 -4.50 17.39
C PRO A 169 -22.91 -3.58 18.51
N GLU A 170 -21.74 -3.89 19.07
CA GLU A 170 -21.13 -3.12 20.17
C GLU A 170 -20.36 -1.90 19.67
N THR A 171 -19.93 -1.92 18.37
CA THR A 171 -19.18 -0.82 17.77
C THR A 171 -19.76 -0.43 16.41
N LEU A 172 -19.46 0.80 16.00
CA LEU A 172 -19.87 1.29 14.68
C LEU A 172 -19.25 0.43 13.55
N GLY A 173 -17.99 -0.01 13.71
CA GLY A 173 -17.36 -0.90 12.74
C GLY A 173 -18.07 -2.24 12.61
N GLN A 174 -18.58 -2.81 13.72
CA GLN A 174 -19.40 -4.02 13.66
C GLN A 174 -20.73 -3.76 12.96
N ALA A 175 -21.38 -2.62 13.24
CA ALA A 175 -22.64 -2.24 12.58
C ALA A 175 -22.47 -2.14 11.06
N MET A 176 -21.39 -1.53 10.60
CA MET A 176 -21.11 -1.39 9.15
C MET A 176 -20.85 -2.71 8.42
N ARG A 177 -20.50 -3.79 9.14
CA ARG A 177 -20.30 -5.14 8.57
C ARG A 177 -21.60 -5.96 8.52
N VAL A 178 -22.68 -5.48 9.09
CA VAL A 178 -23.97 -6.17 9.00
C VAL A 178 -24.49 -6.07 7.57
N SER A 179 -24.71 -7.21 6.92
CA SER A 179 -25.19 -7.27 5.54
C SER A 179 -26.53 -6.52 5.37
N GLY A 180 -26.59 -5.59 4.42
CA GLY A 180 -27.77 -4.75 4.16
C GLY A 180 -27.83 -3.46 4.97
N VAL A 181 -26.79 -3.14 5.75
CA VAL A 181 -26.56 -1.82 6.36
C VAL A 181 -25.55 -1.10 5.48
N THR A 182 -25.96 -0.04 4.80
CA THR A 182 -25.13 0.81 3.92
C THR A 182 -25.22 2.27 4.37
#